data_72a4c3740debfae8d6a06d3c97826775
#
_entry.id   72a4c3740debfae8d6a06d3c97826775
#
_cell.length_a   1.000
_cell.length_b   1.000
_cell.length_c   1.000
_cell.angle_alpha   90.00
_cell.angle_beta   90.00
_cell.angle_gamma   90.00
#
_symmetry.space_group_name_H-M   'P 1'
#
loop_
_entity.id
_entity.type
_entity.pdbx_description
1 polymer ?
#
loop_
_entity_poly.entity_id
_entity_poly.type
_entity_poly.pdbx_seq_one_letter_code
_entity_poly.pdbx_strand_id
1 'polypeptide(L)'
;MNTATTRAVVVERRMPHSLDKVWRAITQSPLLEDWLMANDFEAKVGHRGTFHMPPMQGWNGVTDYEVLTVVPNAELSYTWNASGEEAAGGLRTVVKWTLEAVDGGVLVRMEQSGFREQDQRNFMGAKYGWERNLGELERVVATLA
;
A
#
# COMPACT_ATOMS: atom_id res chain seq x y z
N MET A 1 -14.02 -0.52 -30.32
CA MET A 1 -12.79 -0.75 -29.62
C MET A 1 -13.04 -0.94 -28.13
N ASN A 2 -12.45 -1.94 -27.60
CA ASN A 2 -12.71 -2.31 -26.23
C ASN A 2 -11.59 -1.84 -25.34
N THR A 3 -11.91 -0.94 -24.43
CA THR A 3 -10.95 -0.48 -23.44
C THR A 3 -11.05 -1.40 -22.22
N ALA A 4 -9.93 -1.95 -21.82
CA ALA A 4 -9.89 -2.80 -20.64
C ALA A 4 -10.39 -1.99 -19.42
N THR A 5 -11.41 -2.49 -18.74
CA THR A 5 -11.94 -1.86 -17.53
C THR A 5 -11.14 -2.39 -16.35
N THR A 6 -10.57 -1.48 -15.55
CA THR A 6 -9.91 -1.85 -14.32
C THR A 6 -10.72 -1.37 -13.13
N ARG A 7 -10.48 -1.99 -11.98
CA ARG A 7 -11.13 -1.63 -10.72
C ARG A 7 -10.10 -1.21 -9.69
N ALA A 8 -10.56 -0.54 -8.66
CA ALA A 8 -9.73 -0.11 -7.56
C ALA A 8 -10.34 -0.57 -6.23
N VAL A 9 -9.46 -0.89 -5.29
CA VAL A 9 -9.83 -1.07 -3.89
C VAL A 9 -9.55 0.25 -3.20
N VAL A 10 -10.54 0.76 -2.48
CA VAL A 10 -10.41 1.99 -1.71
C VAL A 10 -10.78 1.69 -0.27
N VAL A 11 -9.89 2.01 0.66
CA VAL A 11 -10.16 1.87 2.09
C VAL A 11 -9.82 3.18 2.77
N GLU A 12 -10.74 3.67 3.60
CA GLU A 12 -10.53 4.89 4.38
C GLU A 12 -10.63 4.58 5.85
N ARG A 13 -9.84 5.30 6.64
CA ARG A 13 -9.89 5.17 8.10
C ARG A 13 -9.52 6.50 8.74
N ARG A 14 -10.37 6.93 9.67
CA ARG A 14 -10.08 8.11 10.47
C ARG A 14 -9.25 7.67 11.68
N MET A 15 -8.10 8.32 11.87
CA MET A 15 -7.20 7.99 12.97
C MET A 15 -7.01 9.20 13.88
N PRO A 16 -7.19 9.06 15.21
CA PRO A 16 -7.03 10.19 16.16
C PRO A 16 -5.54 10.42 16.47
N HIS A 17 -4.75 10.67 15.42
CA HIS A 17 -3.29 10.83 15.53
C HIS A 17 -2.84 11.95 14.61
N SER A 18 -1.57 12.38 14.75
CA SER A 18 -1.04 13.48 13.95
C SER A 18 -0.65 13.02 12.54
N LEU A 19 -0.68 13.97 11.58
CA LEU A 19 -0.21 13.72 10.21
C LEU A 19 1.21 13.17 10.21
N ASP A 20 2.09 13.75 11.03
CA ASP A 20 3.49 13.34 11.09
C ASP A 20 3.64 11.86 11.47
N LYS A 21 2.89 11.43 12.47
CA LYS A 21 2.98 10.03 12.92
C LYS A 21 2.50 9.07 11.85
N VAL A 22 1.39 9.38 11.20
CA VAL A 22 0.87 8.53 10.12
C VAL A 22 1.87 8.52 8.95
N TRP A 23 2.40 9.68 8.58
CA TRP A 23 3.37 9.77 7.50
C TRP A 23 4.62 8.91 7.79
N ARG A 24 5.15 8.99 9.00
CA ARG A 24 6.29 8.16 9.37
C ARG A 24 5.98 6.67 9.24
N ALA A 25 4.81 6.27 9.69
CA ALA A 25 4.43 4.84 9.68
C ALA A 25 4.27 4.28 8.27
N ILE A 26 3.90 5.11 7.28
CA ILE A 26 3.76 4.63 5.89
C ILE A 26 5.01 4.83 5.05
N THR A 27 6.05 5.50 5.59
CA THR A 27 7.26 5.79 4.80
C THR A 27 8.54 5.22 5.38
N GLN A 28 8.60 4.94 6.67
CA GLN A 28 9.83 4.42 7.30
C GLN A 28 9.82 2.90 7.29
N SER A 29 10.87 2.31 6.71
CA SER A 29 10.98 0.87 6.51
C SER A 29 10.74 0.04 7.79
N PRO A 30 11.36 0.38 8.96
CA PRO A 30 11.11 -0.40 10.16
C PRO A 30 9.66 -0.38 10.62
N LEU A 31 8.96 0.75 10.43
CA LEU A 31 7.56 0.87 10.81
C LEU A 31 6.65 0.12 9.84
N LEU A 32 6.97 0.20 8.54
CA LEU A 32 6.26 -0.58 7.51
C LEU A 32 6.35 -2.08 7.78
N GLU A 33 7.48 -2.55 8.27
CA GLU A 33 7.63 -3.96 8.59
C GLU A 33 6.66 -4.39 9.69
N ASP A 34 6.40 -3.51 10.65
CA ASP A 34 5.56 -3.82 11.80
C ASP A 34 4.07 -3.99 11.45
N TRP A 35 3.59 -3.30 10.40
CA TRP A 35 2.17 -3.40 10.08
C TRP A 35 1.90 -3.96 8.68
N LEU A 36 2.89 -3.99 7.82
CA LEU A 36 2.69 -4.48 6.44
C LEU A 36 3.51 -5.74 6.18
N MET A 37 4.80 -5.60 5.93
CA MET A 37 5.72 -6.74 5.75
C MET A 37 7.14 -6.24 5.60
N ALA A 38 8.11 -7.16 5.61
CA ALA A 38 9.52 -6.84 5.42
C ALA A 38 9.72 -6.08 4.10
N ASN A 39 10.64 -5.12 4.08
CA ASN A 39 10.82 -4.23 2.93
C ASN A 39 12.15 -3.49 3.00
N ASP A 40 12.48 -2.86 1.88
CA ASP A 40 13.63 -1.96 1.76
C ASP A 40 13.17 -0.56 1.34
N PHE A 41 12.00 -0.14 1.79
CA PHE A 41 11.33 1.07 1.33
C PHE A 41 12.07 2.34 1.68
N GLU A 42 12.15 3.26 0.72
CA GLU A 42 12.59 4.65 0.93
C GLU A 42 11.61 5.54 0.21
N ALA A 43 11.16 6.60 0.89
CA ALA A 43 10.19 7.54 0.33
C ALA A 43 10.90 8.55 -0.58
N LYS A 44 11.35 8.07 -1.73
CA LYS A 44 12.10 8.85 -2.70
C LYS A 44 11.62 8.47 -4.09
N VAL A 45 11.17 9.46 -4.87
CA VAL A 45 10.67 9.20 -6.23
C VAL A 45 11.73 8.47 -7.05
N GLY A 46 11.32 7.39 -7.70
CA GLY A 46 12.19 6.57 -8.51
C GLY A 46 12.87 5.43 -7.77
N HIS A 47 12.80 5.41 -6.42
CA HIS A 47 13.37 4.30 -5.66
C HIS A 47 12.60 3.03 -5.96
N ARG A 48 13.30 1.93 -6.19
CA ARG A 48 12.74 0.61 -6.48
C ARG A 48 13.18 -0.40 -5.45
N GLY A 49 12.30 -1.31 -5.11
CA GLY A 49 12.63 -2.37 -4.17
C GLY A 49 11.53 -3.39 -4.08
N THR A 50 11.49 -4.11 -2.97
CA THR A 50 10.51 -5.17 -2.77
C THR A 50 9.89 -5.11 -1.39
N PHE A 51 8.61 -5.52 -1.33
CA PHE A 51 7.95 -5.97 -0.11
C PHE A 51 7.98 -7.49 -0.16
N HIS A 52 8.26 -8.14 0.96
CA HIS A 52 8.36 -9.60 0.93
C HIS A 52 8.00 -10.23 2.26
N MET A 53 7.46 -11.44 2.16
CA MET A 53 7.12 -12.30 3.30
C MET A 53 7.22 -13.74 2.83
N PRO A 54 7.12 -14.74 3.74
CA PRO A 54 7.20 -16.12 3.31
C PRO A 54 6.19 -16.44 2.21
N PRO A 55 6.57 -17.22 1.19
CA PRO A 55 5.67 -17.59 0.11
C PRO A 55 4.42 -18.28 0.62
N MET A 56 3.31 -18.09 -0.08
CA MET A 56 2.07 -18.78 0.22
C MET A 56 1.44 -19.23 -1.10
N GLN A 57 0.40 -20.06 -1.00
CA GLN A 57 -0.25 -20.61 -2.19
C GLN A 57 -0.72 -19.49 -3.12
N GLY A 58 -0.30 -19.54 -4.39
CA GLY A 58 -0.67 -18.56 -5.40
C GLY A 58 0.15 -17.29 -5.40
N TRP A 59 1.17 -17.20 -4.53
CA TRP A 59 2.02 -16.01 -4.45
C TRP A 59 3.41 -16.37 -3.94
N ASN A 60 4.44 -15.92 -4.65
CA ASN A 60 5.83 -16.21 -4.27
C ASN A 60 6.35 -15.39 -3.07
N GLY A 61 5.52 -14.55 -2.50
CA GLY A 61 5.88 -13.76 -1.32
C GLY A 61 6.59 -12.45 -1.62
N VAL A 62 6.74 -12.07 -2.90
CA VAL A 62 7.49 -10.88 -3.28
C VAL A 62 6.60 -9.96 -4.12
N THR A 63 6.61 -8.68 -3.75
CA THR A 63 5.95 -7.61 -4.51
C THR A 63 7.00 -6.59 -4.89
N ASP A 64 7.14 -6.31 -6.18
CA ASP A 64 8.02 -5.25 -6.66
C ASP A 64 7.31 -3.91 -6.59
N TYR A 65 8.05 -2.87 -6.23
CA TYR A 65 7.51 -1.51 -6.23
C TYR A 65 8.50 -0.52 -6.81
N GLU A 66 7.95 0.59 -7.29
CA GLU A 66 8.70 1.78 -7.64
C GLU A 66 7.93 2.98 -7.09
N VAL A 67 8.61 3.87 -6.38
CA VAL A 67 7.98 5.06 -5.80
C VAL A 67 7.70 6.07 -6.91
N LEU A 68 6.45 6.51 -7.00
CA LEU A 68 6.00 7.42 -8.06
C LEU A 68 5.80 8.84 -7.55
N THR A 69 5.22 9.03 -6.37
CA THR A 69 4.88 10.34 -5.83
C THR A 69 5.23 10.39 -4.35
N VAL A 70 5.86 11.48 -3.92
CA VAL A 70 6.11 11.75 -2.51
C VAL A 70 5.80 13.22 -2.24
N VAL A 71 4.71 13.48 -1.53
CA VAL A 71 4.36 14.81 -1.04
C VAL A 71 4.24 14.69 0.48
N PRO A 72 5.24 15.16 1.24
CA PRO A 72 5.27 14.93 2.68
C PRO A 72 3.96 15.30 3.38
N ASN A 73 3.49 14.40 4.22
CA ASN A 73 2.26 14.53 5.01
C ASN A 73 0.98 14.62 4.18
N ALA A 74 1.04 14.37 2.87
CA ALA A 74 -0.12 14.50 2.00
C ALA A 74 -0.34 13.32 1.07
N GLU A 75 0.68 12.90 0.33
CA GLU A 75 0.47 11.86 -0.68
C GLU A 75 1.72 11.01 -0.88
N LEU A 76 1.50 9.70 -1.00
CA LEU A 76 2.54 8.72 -1.32
C LEU A 76 1.94 7.74 -2.31
N SER A 77 2.64 7.47 -3.40
CA SER A 77 2.20 6.41 -4.31
C SER A 77 3.37 5.60 -4.82
N TYR A 78 3.12 4.34 -5.10
CA TYR A 78 4.11 3.42 -5.64
C TYR A 78 3.41 2.28 -6.39
N THR A 79 4.13 1.65 -7.29
CA THR A 79 3.60 0.48 -7.98
C THR A 79 3.59 -0.71 -7.01
N TRP A 80 2.68 -1.65 -7.27
CA TRP A 80 2.53 -2.86 -6.46
C TRP A 80 2.31 -4.00 -7.45
N ASN A 81 3.40 -4.66 -7.81
CA ASN A 81 3.40 -5.58 -8.95
C ASN A 81 3.91 -6.96 -8.55
N ALA A 82 3.39 -7.98 -9.24
CA ALA A 82 3.94 -9.33 -9.12
C ALA A 82 5.40 -9.33 -9.53
N SER A 83 6.19 -10.21 -8.91
CA SER A 83 7.64 -10.24 -9.06
C SER A 83 8.13 -11.58 -9.60
N GLY A 84 9.35 -11.57 -10.16
CA GLY A 84 10.01 -12.78 -10.64
C GLY A 84 9.25 -13.44 -11.78
N GLU A 85 9.11 -14.75 -11.71
CA GLU A 85 8.41 -15.50 -12.76
C GLU A 85 6.93 -15.15 -12.83
N GLU A 86 6.35 -14.65 -11.75
CA GLU A 86 4.96 -14.25 -11.72
C GLU A 86 4.71 -12.87 -12.34
N ALA A 87 5.77 -12.13 -12.67
CA ALA A 87 5.62 -10.79 -13.22
C ALA A 87 4.98 -10.80 -14.61
N ALA A 88 5.30 -11.80 -15.42
CA ALA A 88 4.73 -11.91 -16.77
C ALA A 88 3.24 -12.26 -16.66
N GLY A 89 2.38 -11.34 -17.10
CA GLY A 89 0.92 -11.51 -17.01
C GLY A 89 0.37 -11.40 -15.60
N GLY A 90 1.20 -11.12 -14.60
CA GLY A 90 0.77 -11.01 -13.21
C GLY A 90 0.21 -9.64 -12.86
N LEU A 91 0.00 -9.45 -11.56
CA LEU A 91 -0.60 -8.25 -11.02
C LEU A 91 0.24 -7.02 -11.33
N ARG A 92 -0.38 -5.95 -11.81
CA ARG A 92 0.25 -4.65 -12.02
C ARG A 92 -0.70 -3.56 -11.54
N THR A 93 -0.41 -3.00 -10.38
CA THR A 93 -1.29 -2.02 -9.73
C THR A 93 -0.47 -0.86 -9.18
N VAL A 94 -1.19 0.18 -8.76
CA VAL A 94 -0.60 1.32 -8.07
C VAL A 94 -1.32 1.48 -6.73
N VAL A 95 -0.52 1.61 -5.68
CA VAL A 95 -1.02 1.93 -4.34
C VAL A 95 -0.80 3.41 -4.10
N LYS A 96 -1.86 4.11 -3.72
CA LYS A 96 -1.81 5.55 -3.44
C LYS A 96 -2.38 5.82 -2.06
N TRP A 97 -1.59 6.51 -1.25
CA TRP A 97 -1.98 6.97 0.07
C TRP A 97 -2.24 8.47 0.02
N THR A 98 -3.35 8.89 0.56
CA THR A 98 -3.62 10.32 0.77
C THR A 98 -3.97 10.55 2.23
N LEU A 99 -3.41 11.60 2.79
CA LEU A 99 -3.61 11.98 4.19
C LEU A 99 -4.25 13.36 4.21
N GLU A 100 -5.32 13.49 4.98
CA GLU A 100 -6.02 14.77 5.13
C GLU A 100 -6.25 15.06 6.60
N ALA A 101 -5.81 16.23 7.05
CA ALA A 101 -6.07 16.65 8.40
C ALA A 101 -7.57 16.90 8.57
N VAL A 102 -8.15 16.32 9.60
CA VAL A 102 -9.56 16.47 9.94
C VAL A 102 -9.67 16.80 11.43
N ASP A 103 -10.87 17.16 11.87
CA ASP A 103 -11.08 17.42 13.30
C ASP A 103 -10.72 16.18 14.12
N GLY A 104 -9.78 16.35 15.04
CA GLY A 104 -9.36 15.29 15.94
C GLY A 104 -8.39 14.28 15.36
N GLY A 105 -7.86 14.49 14.14
CA GLY A 105 -6.90 13.53 13.60
C GLY A 105 -6.65 13.62 12.11
N VAL A 106 -6.55 12.47 11.47
CA VAL A 106 -6.20 12.33 10.06
C VAL A 106 -7.18 11.38 9.40
N LEU A 107 -7.69 11.76 8.23
CA LEU A 107 -8.37 10.81 7.36
C LEU A 107 -7.32 10.18 6.46
N VAL A 108 -7.13 8.88 6.59
CA VAL A 108 -6.18 8.09 5.81
C VAL A 108 -6.95 7.36 4.72
N ARG A 109 -6.58 7.58 3.47
CA ARG A 109 -7.20 6.90 2.34
C ARG A 109 -6.13 6.13 1.57
N MET A 110 -6.39 4.84 1.37
CA MET A 110 -5.55 3.99 0.53
C MET A 110 -6.35 3.59 -0.70
N GLU A 111 -5.74 3.69 -1.86
CA GLU A 111 -6.35 3.24 -3.11
C GLU A 111 -5.35 2.35 -3.85
N GLN A 112 -5.76 1.13 -4.16
CA GLN A 112 -4.99 0.26 -5.05
C GLN A 112 -5.77 0.11 -6.33
N SER A 113 -5.21 0.61 -7.44
CA SER A 113 -5.90 0.68 -8.72
C SER A 113 -5.18 -0.15 -9.77
N GLY A 114 -5.90 -0.52 -10.82
CA GLY A 114 -5.35 -1.28 -11.93
C GLY A 114 -5.70 -2.76 -11.94
N PHE A 115 -6.64 -3.20 -11.09
CA PHE A 115 -7.09 -4.59 -11.09
C PHE A 115 -7.87 -4.88 -12.36
N ARG A 116 -7.39 -5.85 -13.13
CA ARG A 116 -8.05 -6.30 -14.36
C ARG A 116 -9.09 -7.37 -14.02
N GLU A 117 -9.89 -7.75 -15.00
CA GLU A 117 -10.88 -8.79 -14.83
C GLU A 117 -10.25 -10.10 -14.35
N GLN A 118 -9.10 -10.46 -14.92
CA GLN A 118 -8.37 -11.67 -14.52
C GLN A 118 -7.73 -11.58 -13.13
N ASP A 119 -7.73 -10.41 -12.50
CA ASP A 119 -7.16 -10.20 -11.17
C ASP A 119 -8.21 -10.33 -10.06
N GLN A 120 -9.35 -10.95 -10.32
CA GLN A 120 -10.47 -11.03 -9.39
C GLN A 120 -10.06 -11.58 -8.01
N ARG A 121 -9.25 -12.62 -7.97
CA ARG A 121 -8.79 -13.20 -6.70
C ARG A 121 -7.95 -12.20 -5.91
N ASN A 122 -7.03 -11.53 -6.60
CA ASN A 122 -6.18 -10.53 -5.96
C ASN A 122 -7.00 -9.33 -5.49
N PHE A 123 -8.00 -8.94 -6.27
CA PHE A 123 -8.89 -7.84 -5.90
C PHE A 123 -9.65 -8.13 -4.60
N MET A 124 -10.23 -9.32 -4.49
CA MET A 124 -10.96 -9.70 -3.28
C MET A 124 -10.03 -9.79 -2.08
N GLY A 125 -8.84 -10.40 -2.26
CA GLY A 125 -7.85 -10.49 -1.19
C GLY A 125 -7.37 -9.13 -0.73
N ALA A 126 -7.15 -8.21 -1.67
CA ALA A 126 -6.70 -6.86 -1.35
C ALA A 126 -7.76 -6.11 -0.54
N LYS A 127 -9.02 -6.25 -0.91
CA LYS A 127 -10.11 -5.57 -0.20
C LYS A 127 -10.10 -5.90 1.29
N TYR A 128 -10.03 -7.18 1.62
CA TYR A 128 -9.99 -7.61 3.03
C TYR A 128 -8.64 -7.32 3.68
N GLY A 129 -7.56 -7.54 2.93
CA GLY A 129 -6.21 -7.35 3.45
C GLY A 129 -5.92 -5.90 3.83
N TRP A 130 -6.32 -4.95 2.99
CA TRP A 130 -6.07 -3.53 3.29
C TRP A 130 -6.90 -3.02 4.45
N GLU A 131 -8.13 -3.49 4.61
CA GLU A 131 -8.93 -3.12 5.78
C GLU A 131 -8.24 -3.56 7.07
N ARG A 132 -7.74 -4.79 7.10
CA ARG A 132 -6.99 -5.31 8.25
C ARG A 132 -5.68 -4.53 8.43
N ASN A 133 -4.98 -4.26 7.34
CA ASN A 133 -3.70 -3.56 7.40
C ASN A 133 -3.83 -2.14 7.93
N LEU A 134 -4.90 -1.42 7.57
CA LEU A 134 -5.10 -0.08 8.10
C LEU A 134 -5.35 -0.10 9.61
N GLY A 135 -6.00 -1.13 10.12
CA GLY A 135 -6.14 -1.32 11.56
C GLY A 135 -4.78 -1.55 12.23
N GLU A 136 -3.92 -2.34 11.61
CA GLU A 136 -2.57 -2.57 12.12
C GLU A 136 -1.70 -1.32 11.99
N LEU A 137 -1.89 -0.55 10.93
CA LEU A 137 -1.22 0.75 10.78
C LEU A 137 -1.56 1.67 11.95
N GLU A 138 -2.83 1.76 12.29
CA GLU A 138 -3.24 2.61 13.43
C GLU A 138 -2.62 2.12 14.74
N ARG A 139 -2.52 0.81 14.93
CA ARG A 139 -1.89 0.24 16.13
C ARG A 139 -0.43 0.70 16.23
N VAL A 140 0.30 0.68 15.12
CA VAL A 140 1.70 1.13 15.09
C VAL A 140 1.78 2.63 15.34
N VAL A 141 0.92 3.42 14.68
CA VAL A 141 0.89 4.89 14.85
C VAL A 141 0.65 5.26 16.32
N ALA A 142 -0.23 4.52 17.00
CA ALA A 142 -0.54 4.77 18.40
C ALA A 142 0.66 4.57 19.34
N THR A 143 1.68 3.84 18.91
CA THR A 143 2.90 3.61 19.73
C THR A 143 3.95 4.68 19.53
N LEU A 144 3.80 5.56 18.53
CA LEU A 144 4.84 6.53 18.20
C LEU A 144 4.79 7.75 19.13
N ALA A 145 5.97 8.25 19.44
CA ALA A 145 6.12 9.45 20.23
C ALA A 145 6.04 10.71 19.37
#